data_13d1ea3ac1e84bef776c5839a7234d90
#
_entry.id   13d1ea3ac1e84bef776c5839a7234d90
#
_cell.length_a   1.000
_cell.length_b   1.000
_cell.length_c   1.000
_cell.angle_alpha   90.00
_cell.angle_beta   90.00
_cell.angle_gamma   90.00
#
_symmetry.space_group_name_H-M   'P 1'
#
loop_
_entity.id
_entity.type
_entity.pdbx_description
1 polymer ?
#
loop_
_entity_poly.entity_id
_entity_poly.type
_entity_poly.pdbx_seq_one_letter_code
_entity_poly.pdbx_strand_id
1 'polypeptide(L)'
;LPKKKIVWIVEHCETKGTYAFERAVTLANLLQEETVFLFIKTNNTRIINELAQTKLTIILFDHFHEIKKKLRELEPQLVIHDGKDTQVEQIEMIRPFCTTLVHFDDFGLGAQLTDCHLIALFEESYEQPLAHELAGSYAFAVPPNLEATAKRILANPDCSIKDTLPHIVIAFEDGDANNLTYRTLRHLTQLQIPLKISVAVDDDYHHDVDSLQMMALSRRNTEIVRRPDALLHLMPQADLIICNSNYTPYKIAAAGIPCITTAQHESELGYAFSREANGFIHIGLGRKMKQSILQNAVMELLLHDQRRERAVRKQRSLEILTNNEILQTLLLDLAYSRHNIALI
;
A
#
# COMPACT_ATOMS: atom_id res chain seq x y z
N LEU A 1 9.68 28.22 -16.51
CA LEU A 1 10.65 28.03 -15.42
C LEU A 1 11.60 26.90 -15.79
N PRO A 2 12.88 26.90 -15.36
CA PRO A 2 13.77 25.79 -15.59
C PRO A 2 13.23 24.56 -14.84
N LYS A 3 13.34 23.38 -15.47
CA LYS A 3 12.94 22.10 -14.84
C LYS A 3 13.68 21.88 -13.54
N LYS A 4 12.97 21.45 -12.52
CA LYS A 4 13.56 21.10 -11.24
C LYS A 4 14.15 19.69 -11.29
N LYS A 5 15.22 19.46 -10.55
CA LYS A 5 15.76 18.11 -10.37
C LYS A 5 15.19 17.53 -9.09
N ILE A 6 14.52 16.40 -9.22
CA ILE A 6 13.90 15.65 -8.13
C ILE A 6 14.61 14.30 -8.03
N VAL A 7 15.07 13.94 -6.86
CA VAL A 7 15.68 12.63 -6.60
C VAL A 7 14.77 11.86 -5.64
N TRP A 8 14.40 10.67 -6.04
CA TRP A 8 13.65 9.74 -5.21
C TRP A 8 14.56 8.59 -4.77
N ILE A 9 14.77 8.43 -3.48
CA ILE A 9 15.56 7.35 -2.87
C ILE A 9 14.58 6.33 -2.32
N VAL A 10 14.60 5.11 -2.88
CA VAL A 10 13.71 4.02 -2.45
C VAL A 10 14.52 2.84 -1.97
N GLU A 11 14.24 2.40 -0.74
CA GLU A 11 14.82 1.20 -0.17
C GLU A 11 13.73 0.17 0.14
N HIS A 12 14.01 -1.10 -0.16
CA HIS A 12 13.11 -2.18 0.21
C HIS A 12 13.01 -2.33 1.74
N CYS A 13 11.79 -2.45 2.24
CA CYS A 13 11.47 -2.67 3.65
C CYS A 13 10.55 -3.89 3.80
N GLU A 14 11.05 -4.95 4.45
CA GLU A 14 10.29 -6.22 4.60
C GLU A 14 8.95 -6.03 5.32
N THR A 15 8.87 -5.11 6.27
CA THR A 15 7.64 -4.88 7.05
C THR A 15 6.63 -3.97 6.37
N LYS A 16 7.06 -3.17 5.37
CA LYS A 16 6.20 -2.26 4.60
C LYS A 16 5.94 -2.75 3.18
N GLY A 17 6.63 -3.83 2.76
CA GLY A 17 6.47 -4.44 1.46
C GLY A 17 7.09 -3.67 0.30
N THR A 18 6.50 -3.81 -0.88
CA THR A 18 7.03 -3.28 -2.15
C THR A 18 6.36 -1.99 -2.61
N TYR A 19 5.34 -1.52 -1.90
CA TYR A 19 4.53 -0.37 -2.31
C TYR A 19 5.33 0.94 -2.51
N ALA A 20 6.42 1.14 -1.76
CA ALA A 20 7.30 2.31 -1.94
C ALA A 20 7.82 2.44 -3.40
N PHE A 21 8.10 1.31 -4.07
CA PHE A 21 8.50 1.31 -5.48
C PHE A 21 7.34 1.68 -6.40
N GLU A 22 6.14 1.14 -6.15
CA GLU A 22 4.92 1.50 -6.90
C GLU A 22 4.61 3.00 -6.75
N ARG A 23 4.71 3.54 -5.54
CA ARG A 23 4.52 4.97 -5.24
C ARG A 23 5.52 5.84 -6.00
N ALA A 24 6.81 5.50 -5.91
CA ALA A 24 7.87 6.24 -6.58
C ALA A 24 7.68 6.27 -8.10
N VAL A 25 7.40 5.13 -8.73
CA VAL A 25 7.14 5.06 -10.18
C VAL A 25 5.88 5.85 -10.55
N THR A 26 4.81 5.71 -9.78
CA THR A 26 3.54 6.41 -10.03
C THR A 26 3.74 7.92 -10.03
N LEU A 27 4.33 8.45 -8.96
CA LEU A 27 4.50 9.89 -8.79
C LEU A 27 5.61 10.45 -9.69
N ALA A 28 6.69 9.70 -9.96
CA ALA A 28 7.70 10.11 -10.93
C ALA A 28 7.12 10.29 -12.35
N ASN A 29 6.18 9.42 -12.76
CA ASN A 29 5.48 9.58 -14.04
C ASN A 29 4.55 10.80 -14.07
N LEU A 30 3.96 11.17 -12.93
CA LEU A 30 3.15 12.40 -12.83
C LEU A 30 4.00 13.67 -12.85
N LEU A 31 5.26 13.57 -12.41
CA LEU A 31 6.23 14.66 -12.36
C LEU A 31 7.13 14.72 -13.62
N GLN A 32 6.76 14.10 -14.74
CA GLN A 32 7.57 14.00 -15.96
C GLN A 32 7.91 15.35 -16.63
N GLU A 33 7.21 16.43 -16.29
CA GLU A 33 7.58 17.79 -16.70
C GLU A 33 8.90 18.24 -16.03
N GLU A 34 9.28 17.65 -14.92
CA GLU A 34 10.51 17.86 -14.18
C GLU A 34 11.59 16.83 -14.57
N THR A 35 12.79 16.95 -14.01
CA THR A 35 13.86 15.97 -14.20
C THR A 35 13.94 15.06 -13.00
N VAL A 36 13.38 13.86 -13.11
CA VAL A 36 13.26 12.91 -12.00
C VAL A 36 14.29 11.78 -12.12
N PHE A 37 14.97 11.48 -11.01
CA PHE A 37 15.89 10.35 -10.86
C PHE A 37 15.41 9.43 -9.76
N LEU A 38 15.37 8.12 -10.02
CA LEU A 38 15.06 7.09 -9.02
C LEU A 38 16.35 6.41 -8.56
N PHE A 39 16.72 6.57 -7.31
CA PHE A 39 17.82 5.87 -6.66
C PHE A 39 17.23 4.69 -5.91
N ILE A 40 17.56 3.47 -6.34
CA ILE A 40 16.88 2.26 -5.93
C ILE A 40 17.84 1.30 -5.23
N LYS A 41 17.45 0.83 -4.05
CA LYS A 41 18.12 -0.24 -3.32
C LYS A 41 17.17 -1.40 -3.11
N THR A 42 17.38 -2.47 -3.87
CA THR A 42 16.61 -3.71 -3.77
C THR A 42 17.40 -4.88 -4.32
N ASN A 43 17.21 -6.05 -3.74
CA ASN A 43 17.69 -7.33 -4.26
C ASN A 43 16.56 -8.11 -4.97
N ASN A 44 15.36 -7.57 -5.03
CA ASN A 44 14.21 -8.21 -5.66
C ASN A 44 14.32 -8.06 -7.19
N THR A 45 14.61 -9.16 -7.87
CA THR A 45 14.78 -9.22 -9.34
C THR A 45 13.52 -8.83 -10.09
N ARG A 46 12.32 -9.08 -9.53
CA ARG A 46 11.05 -8.67 -10.13
C ARG A 46 10.97 -7.15 -10.18
N ILE A 47 11.22 -6.46 -9.07
CA ILE A 47 11.22 -4.99 -9.00
C ILE A 47 12.22 -4.41 -10.00
N ILE A 48 13.44 -4.97 -10.07
CA ILE A 48 14.46 -4.52 -11.04
C ILE A 48 13.97 -4.66 -12.48
N ASN A 49 13.33 -5.79 -12.81
CA ASN A 49 12.79 -6.03 -14.15
C ASN A 49 11.61 -5.10 -14.48
N GLU A 50 10.71 -4.85 -13.55
CA GLU A 50 9.61 -3.90 -13.72
C GLU A 50 10.12 -2.47 -13.93
N LEU A 51 11.08 -2.05 -13.13
CA LEU A 51 11.71 -0.74 -13.25
C LEU A 51 12.43 -0.57 -14.60
N ALA A 52 13.11 -1.61 -15.09
CA ALA A 52 13.81 -1.58 -16.37
C ALA A 52 12.87 -1.37 -17.59
N GLN A 53 11.56 -1.63 -17.43
CA GLN A 53 10.55 -1.38 -18.46
C GLN A 53 10.05 0.07 -18.46
N THR A 54 10.37 0.85 -17.44
CA THR A 54 9.99 2.26 -17.36
C THR A 54 10.91 3.15 -18.20
N LYS A 55 10.45 4.36 -18.52
CA LYS A 55 11.29 5.39 -19.18
C LYS A 55 12.00 6.30 -18.17
N LEU A 56 11.94 5.96 -16.90
CA LEU A 56 12.52 6.75 -15.81
C LEU A 56 14.05 6.55 -15.74
N THR A 57 14.75 7.55 -15.26
CA THR A 57 16.19 7.45 -15.02
C THR A 57 16.43 6.76 -13.68
N ILE A 58 16.91 5.51 -13.72
CA ILE A 58 17.12 4.67 -12.56
C ILE A 58 18.60 4.51 -12.27
N ILE A 59 18.98 4.63 -11.01
CA ILE A 59 20.34 4.44 -10.49
C ILE A 59 20.23 3.44 -9.34
N LEU A 60 20.80 2.25 -9.54
CA LEU A 60 20.90 1.25 -8.45
C LEU A 60 22.04 1.62 -7.53
N PHE A 61 21.89 1.37 -6.23
CA PHE A 61 22.92 1.57 -5.22
C PHE A 61 22.84 0.51 -4.11
N ASP A 62 23.96 0.24 -3.47
CA ASP A 62 24.03 -0.68 -2.32
C ASP A 62 24.22 0.08 -1.01
N HIS A 63 24.97 1.16 -1.04
CA HIS A 63 25.31 1.94 0.15
C HIS A 63 25.03 3.44 -0.01
N PHE A 64 24.55 4.08 1.06
CA PHE A 64 24.23 5.52 1.07
C PHE A 64 25.40 6.44 0.64
N HIS A 65 26.65 6.03 0.89
CA HIS A 65 27.78 6.85 0.47
C HIS A 65 27.94 6.97 -1.07
N GLU A 66 27.41 6.01 -1.82
CA GLU A 66 27.45 6.03 -3.30
C GLU A 66 26.55 7.13 -3.87
N ILE A 67 25.38 7.33 -3.25
CA ILE A 67 24.45 8.37 -3.69
C ILE A 67 24.94 9.78 -3.34
N LYS A 68 25.74 9.95 -2.30
CA LYS A 68 26.30 11.26 -1.90
C LYS A 68 27.02 11.97 -3.04
N LYS A 69 27.85 11.24 -3.81
CA LYS A 69 28.56 11.81 -4.98
C LYS A 69 27.56 12.26 -6.04
N LYS A 70 26.57 11.44 -6.31
CA LYS A 70 25.52 11.74 -7.31
C LYS A 70 24.66 12.92 -6.89
N LEU A 71 24.26 13.02 -5.63
CA LEU A 71 23.51 14.17 -5.12
C LEU A 71 24.30 15.47 -5.25
N ARG A 72 25.61 15.44 -4.98
CA ARG A 72 26.49 16.60 -5.17
C ARG A 72 26.56 17.04 -6.64
N GLU A 73 26.62 16.09 -7.60
CA GLU A 73 26.65 16.38 -9.03
C GLU A 73 25.31 16.91 -9.53
N LEU A 74 24.20 16.40 -8.98
CA LEU A 74 22.85 16.75 -9.43
C LEU A 74 22.34 18.04 -8.80
N GLU A 75 22.70 18.33 -7.55
CA GLU A 75 22.16 19.47 -6.76
C GLU A 75 20.61 19.52 -6.86
N PRO A 76 19.90 18.47 -6.42
CA PRO A 76 18.45 18.41 -6.56
C PRO A 76 17.77 19.47 -5.69
N GLN A 77 16.66 20.01 -6.17
CA GLN A 77 15.80 20.89 -5.37
C GLN A 77 14.99 20.10 -4.36
N LEU A 78 14.55 18.90 -4.74
CA LEU A 78 13.76 18.02 -3.89
C LEU A 78 14.41 16.64 -3.83
N VAL A 79 14.62 16.12 -2.62
CA VAL A 79 14.94 14.73 -2.37
C VAL A 79 13.77 14.10 -1.61
N ILE A 80 13.32 12.95 -2.08
CA ILE A 80 12.26 12.17 -1.45
C ILE A 80 12.86 10.84 -1.02
N HIS A 81 12.68 10.47 0.24
CA HIS A 81 13.06 9.17 0.76
C HIS A 81 11.81 8.33 1.08
N ASP A 82 11.80 7.06 0.67
CA ASP A 82 10.67 6.17 0.80
C ASP A 82 11.11 4.72 1.09
N GLY A 83 10.35 4.03 1.91
CA GLY A 83 10.47 2.60 2.21
C GLY A 83 11.05 2.33 3.60
N LYS A 84 12.37 2.29 3.75
CA LYS A 84 13.00 1.91 5.01
C LYS A 84 13.07 3.09 5.98
N ASP A 85 12.92 2.79 7.30
CA ASP A 85 13.13 3.79 8.34
C ASP A 85 14.58 4.26 8.40
N THR A 86 14.78 5.57 8.46
CA THR A 86 16.11 6.18 8.38
C THR A 86 16.74 6.45 9.75
N GLN A 87 18.06 6.48 9.76
CA GLN A 87 18.87 6.92 10.89
C GLN A 87 19.37 8.36 10.65
N VAL A 88 19.67 9.06 11.73
CA VAL A 88 20.14 10.45 11.68
C VAL A 88 21.36 10.61 10.76
N GLU A 89 22.32 9.70 10.86
CA GLU A 89 23.57 9.74 10.07
C GLU A 89 23.33 9.62 8.56
N GLN A 90 22.29 8.85 8.17
CA GLN A 90 21.91 8.72 6.76
C GLN A 90 21.37 10.06 6.22
N ILE A 91 20.54 10.75 7.00
CA ILE A 91 19.97 12.03 6.61
C ILE A 91 21.01 13.14 6.61
N GLU A 92 21.92 13.18 7.59
CA GLU A 92 23.04 14.12 7.60
C GLU A 92 23.94 13.97 6.38
N MET A 93 24.06 12.76 5.81
CA MET A 93 24.84 12.55 4.58
C MET A 93 24.19 13.14 3.33
N ILE A 94 22.88 13.22 3.26
CA ILE A 94 22.15 13.67 2.05
C ILE A 94 21.66 15.12 2.17
N ARG A 95 21.32 15.57 3.37
CA ARG A 95 20.73 16.87 3.65
C ARG A 95 21.51 18.07 3.05
N PRO A 96 22.86 18.11 3.06
CA PRO A 96 23.62 19.22 2.48
C PRO A 96 23.49 19.37 0.96
N PHE A 97 22.92 18.41 0.26
CA PHE A 97 22.84 18.36 -1.21
C PHE A 97 21.45 18.57 -1.78
N CYS A 98 20.47 18.90 -0.95
CA CYS A 98 19.11 19.18 -1.41
C CYS A 98 18.55 20.44 -0.74
N THR A 99 17.65 21.13 -1.43
CA THR A 99 16.94 22.30 -0.87
C THR A 99 15.84 21.82 0.08
N THR A 100 15.03 20.85 -0.37
CA THR A 100 13.91 20.29 0.36
C THR A 100 14.06 18.79 0.47
N LEU A 101 13.79 18.23 1.66
CA LEU A 101 13.80 16.81 1.95
C LEU A 101 12.42 16.37 2.41
N VAL A 102 11.88 15.34 1.75
CA VAL A 102 10.59 14.74 2.05
C VAL A 102 10.76 13.26 2.39
N HIS A 103 10.05 12.78 3.40
CA HIS A 103 9.97 11.36 3.72
C HIS A 103 8.54 10.84 3.58
N PHE A 104 8.42 9.57 3.19
CA PHE A 104 7.16 8.83 3.22
C PHE A 104 7.26 7.69 4.25
N ASP A 105 6.28 7.65 5.17
CA ASP A 105 6.09 6.58 6.15
C ASP A 105 7.39 6.17 6.89
N ASP A 106 8.26 7.11 7.21
CA ASP A 106 9.53 6.90 7.89
C ASP A 106 9.35 7.09 9.41
N PHE A 107 9.43 6.02 10.17
CA PHE A 107 9.30 6.04 11.64
C PHE A 107 10.66 5.98 12.34
N GLY A 108 11.76 6.16 11.60
CA GLY A 108 13.12 6.22 12.14
C GLY A 108 13.49 7.60 12.70
N LEU A 109 14.60 7.65 13.43
CA LEU A 109 15.08 8.92 14.02
C LEU A 109 15.47 9.96 12.96
N GLY A 110 15.84 9.52 11.75
CA GLY A 110 16.16 10.42 10.64
C GLY A 110 14.97 11.25 10.15
N ALA A 111 13.75 10.76 10.33
CA ALA A 111 12.53 11.49 9.93
C ALA A 111 12.39 12.86 10.62
N GLN A 112 12.99 13.05 11.79
CA GLN A 112 12.97 14.33 12.52
C GLN A 112 13.76 15.45 11.81
N LEU A 113 14.62 15.09 10.86
CA LEU A 113 15.46 16.03 10.10
C LEU A 113 14.89 16.39 8.72
N THR A 114 13.69 15.93 8.41
CA THR A 114 13.02 16.22 7.13
C THR A 114 12.28 17.55 7.16
N ASP A 115 12.05 18.14 5.99
CA ASP A 115 11.25 19.36 5.86
C ASP A 115 9.76 19.05 5.77
N CYS A 116 9.40 17.85 5.27
CA CYS A 116 8.02 17.37 5.19
C CYS A 116 7.98 15.85 5.31
N HIS A 117 7.12 15.33 6.18
CA HIS A 117 6.91 13.91 6.38
C HIS A 117 5.47 13.54 6.02
N LEU A 118 5.30 12.74 4.97
CA LEU A 118 4.00 12.27 4.47
C LEU A 118 3.73 10.86 5.03
N ILE A 119 2.64 10.71 5.77
CA ILE A 119 2.34 9.48 6.51
C ILE A 119 1.00 8.92 6.06
N ALA A 120 1.03 7.80 5.32
CA ALA A 120 -0.14 6.99 4.99
C ALA A 120 -0.42 5.95 6.08
N LEU A 121 0.63 5.38 6.69
CA LEU A 121 0.55 4.39 7.77
C LEU A 121 0.52 5.07 9.15
N PHE A 122 -0.47 5.91 9.40
CA PHE A 122 -0.60 6.66 10.67
C PHE A 122 -1.33 5.84 11.74
N GLU A 123 -1.10 6.19 13.01
CA GLU A 123 -1.82 5.64 14.16
C GLU A 123 -3.00 6.52 14.57
N GLU A 124 -4.06 5.93 15.13
CA GLU A 124 -5.22 6.70 15.63
C GLU A 124 -4.86 7.64 16.79
N SER A 125 -3.83 7.29 17.57
CA SER A 125 -3.31 8.09 18.68
C SER A 125 -2.42 9.26 18.24
N TYR A 126 -2.30 9.50 16.94
CA TYR A 126 -1.55 10.62 16.40
C TYR A 126 -2.27 11.94 16.74
N GLU A 127 -2.16 12.35 18.03
CA GLU A 127 -2.95 13.43 18.61
C GLU A 127 -2.63 14.80 18.02
N GLN A 128 -1.43 15.05 17.57
CA GLN A 128 -1.05 16.22 16.74
C GLN A 128 0.27 15.88 16.02
N PRO A 129 0.27 15.74 14.69
CA PRO A 129 1.50 15.64 13.94
C PRO A 129 2.37 16.86 14.20
N LEU A 130 3.69 16.67 14.26
CA LEU A 130 4.62 17.79 14.27
C LEU A 130 4.34 18.69 13.05
N ALA A 131 4.70 19.96 13.12
CA ALA A 131 4.37 20.93 12.05
C ALA A 131 4.84 20.53 10.64
N HIS A 132 5.81 19.61 10.54
CA HIS A 132 6.33 19.06 9.28
C HIS A 132 5.72 17.71 8.89
N GLU A 133 4.80 17.16 9.69
CA GLU A 133 4.16 15.86 9.44
C GLU A 133 2.74 16.05 8.90
N LEU A 134 2.46 15.38 7.79
CA LEU A 134 1.18 15.37 7.11
C LEU A 134 0.66 13.93 7.06
N ALA A 135 -0.14 13.54 8.04
CA ALA A 135 -0.72 12.19 8.13
C ALA A 135 -2.12 12.15 7.54
N GLY A 136 -2.37 11.18 6.67
CA GLY A 136 -3.70 11.02 6.09
C GLY A 136 -3.75 10.08 4.89
N SER A 137 -4.97 9.75 4.48
CA SER A 137 -5.22 8.88 3.33
C SER A 137 -4.65 9.41 2.01
N TYR A 138 -4.52 10.73 1.88
CA TYR A 138 -3.96 11.39 0.70
C TYR A 138 -2.47 11.10 0.46
N ALA A 139 -1.73 10.60 1.46
CA ALA A 139 -0.33 10.19 1.31
C ALA A 139 -0.15 8.85 0.54
N PHE A 140 -1.26 8.18 0.20
CA PHE A 140 -1.25 7.00 -0.66
C PHE A 140 -1.37 7.40 -2.13
N ALA A 141 -0.34 7.12 -2.94
CA ALA A 141 -0.40 7.27 -4.39
C ALA A 141 -1.13 6.11 -5.05
N VAL A 142 -1.95 6.40 -6.05
CA VAL A 142 -2.78 5.41 -6.74
C VAL A 142 -2.09 4.95 -8.03
N PRO A 143 -1.56 3.71 -8.10
CA PRO A 143 -0.98 3.19 -9.33
C PRO A 143 -1.99 3.15 -10.49
N PRO A 144 -1.56 3.35 -11.75
CA PRO A 144 -2.47 3.43 -12.90
C PRO A 144 -3.34 2.19 -13.12
N ASN A 145 -2.80 0.99 -12.84
CA ASN A 145 -3.53 -0.27 -12.93
C ASN A 145 -4.63 -0.39 -11.86
N LEU A 146 -4.36 0.09 -10.64
CA LEU A 146 -5.35 0.19 -9.58
C LEU A 146 -6.43 1.21 -9.94
N GLU A 147 -6.03 2.39 -10.43
CA GLU A 147 -6.97 3.45 -10.84
C GLU A 147 -7.95 2.93 -11.91
N ALA A 148 -7.42 2.28 -12.96
CA ALA A 148 -8.24 1.69 -14.01
C ALA A 148 -9.20 0.61 -13.49
N THR A 149 -8.72 -0.25 -12.58
CA THR A 149 -9.54 -1.31 -11.97
C THR A 149 -10.63 -0.71 -11.08
N ALA A 150 -10.29 0.24 -10.21
CA ALA A 150 -11.23 0.90 -9.32
C ALA A 150 -12.32 1.67 -10.09
N LYS A 151 -11.95 2.44 -11.12
CA LYS A 151 -12.91 3.14 -11.98
C LYS A 151 -13.90 2.18 -12.65
N ARG A 152 -13.42 1.01 -13.12
CA ARG A 152 -14.29 -0.03 -13.69
C ARG A 152 -15.29 -0.59 -12.69
N ILE A 153 -14.87 -0.82 -11.42
CA ILE A 153 -15.74 -1.30 -10.35
C ILE A 153 -16.75 -0.21 -9.96
N LEU A 154 -16.30 1.03 -9.82
CA LEU A 154 -17.15 2.16 -9.45
C LEU A 154 -18.18 2.55 -10.53
N ALA A 155 -17.95 2.17 -11.80
CA ALA A 155 -18.96 2.31 -12.86
C ALA A 155 -20.21 1.44 -12.62
N ASN A 156 -20.09 0.38 -11.82
CA ASN A 156 -21.19 -0.47 -11.34
C ASN A 156 -21.19 -0.48 -9.80
N PRO A 157 -21.69 0.57 -9.13
CA PRO A 157 -21.48 0.81 -7.71
C PRO A 157 -22.31 -0.08 -6.76
N ASP A 158 -23.07 -1.02 -7.30
CA ASP A 158 -23.88 -1.96 -6.52
C ASP A 158 -22.97 -2.92 -5.75
N CYS A 159 -23.07 -2.91 -4.43
CA CYS A 159 -22.36 -3.80 -3.52
C CYS A 159 -23.22 -4.96 -3.00
N SER A 160 -24.40 -5.18 -3.61
CA SER A 160 -25.22 -6.34 -3.29
C SER A 160 -24.53 -7.64 -3.75
N ILE A 161 -24.72 -8.70 -2.97
CA ILE A 161 -24.30 -10.04 -3.41
C ILE A 161 -25.25 -10.49 -4.51
N LYS A 162 -24.75 -10.50 -5.75
CA LYS A 162 -25.57 -10.75 -6.95
C LYS A 162 -25.86 -12.22 -7.18
N ASP A 163 -24.94 -13.06 -6.76
CA ASP A 163 -25.01 -14.49 -6.96
C ASP A 163 -25.42 -15.23 -5.69
N THR A 164 -26.02 -16.40 -5.85
CA THR A 164 -26.33 -17.32 -4.74
C THR A 164 -25.08 -17.88 -4.08
N LEU A 165 -23.90 -17.64 -4.64
CA LEU A 165 -22.61 -18.11 -4.18
C LEU A 165 -21.68 -16.89 -3.94
N PRO A 166 -21.68 -16.32 -2.72
CA PRO A 166 -20.83 -15.18 -2.38
C PRO A 166 -19.35 -15.46 -2.66
N HIS A 167 -18.65 -14.51 -3.24
CA HIS A 167 -17.24 -14.64 -3.64
C HIS A 167 -16.31 -13.91 -2.66
N ILE A 168 -15.51 -14.68 -1.93
CA ILE A 168 -14.48 -14.17 -1.02
C ILE A 168 -13.12 -14.26 -1.68
N VAL A 169 -12.39 -13.15 -1.67
CA VAL A 169 -10.99 -13.10 -2.10
C VAL A 169 -10.08 -13.01 -0.87
N ILE A 170 -9.08 -13.87 -0.80
CA ILE A 170 -8.00 -13.81 0.20
C ILE A 170 -6.77 -13.22 -0.49
N ALA A 171 -6.21 -12.13 0.03
CA ALA A 171 -5.08 -11.44 -0.56
C ALA A 171 -4.16 -10.85 0.51
N PHE A 172 -3.17 -11.63 0.94
CA PHE A 172 -2.08 -11.16 1.78
C PHE A 172 -0.88 -10.88 0.89
N GLU A 173 -0.65 -9.60 0.60
CA GLU A 173 0.47 -9.14 -0.21
C GLU A 173 1.77 -9.09 0.61
N ASP A 174 2.86 -8.71 -0.02
CA ASP A 174 4.19 -8.54 0.60
C ASP A 174 4.77 -9.83 1.20
N GLY A 175 4.65 -10.93 0.46
CA GLY A 175 5.25 -12.22 0.78
C GLY A 175 4.56 -13.03 1.88
N ASP A 176 3.51 -12.46 2.52
CA ASP A 176 2.71 -13.13 3.57
C ASP A 176 3.57 -13.80 4.67
N ALA A 177 4.48 -13.05 5.30
CA ALA A 177 5.50 -13.55 6.22
C ALA A 177 5.01 -14.54 7.29
N ASN A 178 3.74 -14.45 7.70
CA ASN A 178 3.12 -15.31 8.72
C ASN A 178 2.19 -16.40 8.15
N ASN A 179 2.20 -16.61 6.83
CA ASN A 179 1.32 -17.56 6.11
C ASN A 179 -0.16 -17.40 6.48
N LEU A 180 -0.63 -16.16 6.50
CA LEU A 180 -2.01 -15.83 6.84
C LEU A 180 -2.97 -16.27 5.74
N THR A 181 -2.51 -16.35 4.50
CA THR A 181 -3.23 -16.94 3.36
C THR A 181 -3.69 -18.35 3.68
N TYR A 182 -2.77 -19.24 4.05
CA TYR A 182 -3.10 -20.61 4.40
C TYR A 182 -4.00 -20.69 5.64
N ARG A 183 -3.70 -19.91 6.69
CA ARG A 183 -4.51 -19.88 7.91
C ARG A 183 -5.94 -19.42 7.63
N THR A 184 -6.10 -18.36 6.87
CA THR A 184 -7.41 -17.80 6.49
C THR A 184 -8.20 -18.80 5.67
N LEU A 185 -7.60 -19.37 4.64
CA LEU A 185 -8.23 -20.41 3.83
C LEU A 185 -8.68 -21.59 4.67
N ARG A 186 -7.83 -22.12 5.56
CA ARG A 186 -8.17 -23.21 6.47
C ARG A 186 -9.37 -22.88 7.37
N HIS A 187 -9.48 -21.63 7.87
CA HIS A 187 -10.63 -21.23 8.68
C HIS A 187 -11.90 -21.10 7.86
N LEU A 188 -11.80 -20.63 6.60
CA LEU A 188 -12.97 -20.52 5.70
C LEU A 188 -13.44 -21.89 5.19
N THR A 189 -12.55 -22.85 5.00
CA THR A 189 -12.97 -24.21 4.58
C THR A 189 -13.86 -24.91 5.60
N GLN A 190 -13.81 -24.49 6.87
CA GLN A 190 -14.67 -25.02 7.93
C GLN A 190 -16.07 -24.34 7.98
N LEU A 191 -16.29 -23.30 7.21
CA LEU A 191 -17.55 -22.58 7.20
C LEU A 191 -18.60 -23.37 6.38
N GLN A 192 -19.72 -23.74 7.01
CA GLN A 192 -20.73 -24.63 6.42
C GLN A 192 -21.78 -23.87 5.57
N ILE A 193 -21.33 -22.92 4.75
CA ILE A 193 -22.17 -22.20 3.79
C ILE A 193 -21.58 -22.28 2.39
N PRO A 194 -22.39 -22.25 1.32
CA PRO A 194 -21.88 -22.18 -0.05
C PRO A 194 -21.10 -20.88 -0.26
N LEU A 195 -19.85 -21.00 -0.72
CA LEU A 195 -18.96 -19.87 -1.01
C LEU A 195 -18.08 -20.18 -2.23
N LYS A 196 -17.79 -19.19 -3.03
CA LYS A 196 -16.63 -19.17 -3.91
C LYS A 196 -15.45 -18.51 -3.16
N ILE A 197 -14.30 -19.14 -3.17
CA ILE A 197 -13.08 -18.58 -2.55
C ILE A 197 -11.99 -18.52 -3.63
N SER A 198 -11.45 -17.33 -3.86
CA SER A 198 -10.26 -17.17 -4.69
C SER A 198 -9.11 -16.68 -3.81
N VAL A 199 -7.97 -17.33 -3.92
CA VAL A 199 -6.76 -16.99 -3.18
C VAL A 199 -5.81 -16.29 -4.14
N ALA A 200 -5.57 -14.99 -3.90
CA ALA A 200 -4.60 -14.21 -4.65
C ALA A 200 -3.19 -14.48 -4.09
N VAL A 201 -2.30 -14.96 -4.94
CA VAL A 201 -0.91 -15.24 -4.61
C VAL A 201 -0.03 -14.56 -5.64
N ASP A 202 0.89 -13.73 -5.19
CA ASP A 202 1.90 -13.10 -6.03
C ASP A 202 3.19 -13.93 -6.11
N ASP A 203 4.18 -13.44 -6.83
CA ASP A 203 5.46 -14.13 -7.00
C ASP A 203 6.35 -14.06 -5.73
N ASP A 204 6.04 -13.15 -4.81
CA ASP A 204 6.76 -12.99 -3.54
C ASP A 204 6.23 -13.93 -2.43
N TYR A 205 5.21 -14.74 -2.72
CA TYR A 205 4.71 -15.74 -1.78
C TYR A 205 5.72 -16.88 -1.60
N HIS A 206 6.36 -16.94 -0.44
CA HIS A 206 7.48 -17.84 -0.15
C HIS A 206 7.08 -19.15 0.53
N HIS A 207 5.80 -19.36 0.84
CA HIS A 207 5.34 -20.59 1.49
C HIS A 207 5.02 -21.70 0.49
N ASP A 208 4.80 -22.90 1.02
CA ASP A 208 4.50 -24.10 0.24
C ASP A 208 3.14 -23.97 -0.49
N VAL A 209 3.23 -23.77 -1.80
CA VAL A 209 2.07 -23.65 -2.70
C VAL A 209 1.32 -24.98 -2.83
N ASP A 210 2.00 -26.11 -2.74
CA ASP A 210 1.35 -27.44 -2.85
C ASP A 210 0.42 -27.68 -1.66
N SER A 211 0.86 -27.34 -0.44
CA SER A 211 0.00 -27.36 0.75
C SER A 211 -1.22 -26.45 0.61
N LEU A 212 -1.03 -25.26 0.02
CA LEU A 212 -2.13 -24.33 -0.24
C LEU A 212 -3.11 -24.91 -1.27
N GLN A 213 -2.61 -25.57 -2.36
CA GLN A 213 -3.43 -26.23 -3.34
C GLN A 213 -4.22 -27.42 -2.76
N MET A 214 -3.58 -28.22 -1.92
CA MET A 214 -4.27 -29.33 -1.23
C MET A 214 -5.39 -28.82 -0.32
N MET A 215 -5.17 -27.69 0.36
CA MET A 215 -6.22 -27.03 1.16
C MET A 215 -7.36 -26.53 0.26
N ALA A 216 -7.06 -25.91 -0.86
CA ALA A 216 -8.07 -25.43 -1.81
C ALA A 216 -8.91 -26.59 -2.37
N LEU A 217 -8.31 -27.73 -2.69
CA LEU A 217 -9.01 -28.92 -3.16
C LEU A 217 -9.95 -29.54 -2.11
N SER A 218 -9.73 -29.26 -0.82
CA SER A 218 -10.59 -29.76 0.26
C SER A 218 -11.99 -29.13 0.24
N ARG A 219 -12.19 -28.05 -0.53
CA ARG A 219 -13.47 -27.33 -0.63
C ARG A 219 -13.80 -27.01 -2.09
N ARG A 220 -15.02 -27.36 -2.53
CA ARG A 220 -15.54 -26.99 -3.85
C ARG A 220 -15.55 -25.46 -4.02
N ASN A 221 -15.42 -25.00 -5.27
CA ASN A 221 -15.43 -23.57 -5.64
C ASN A 221 -14.31 -22.77 -4.96
N THR A 222 -13.16 -23.41 -4.73
CA THR A 222 -11.94 -22.74 -4.25
C THR A 222 -10.86 -22.82 -5.31
N GLU A 223 -10.25 -21.70 -5.64
CA GLU A 223 -9.17 -21.58 -6.62
C GLU A 223 -8.01 -20.77 -6.10
N ILE A 224 -6.82 -21.02 -6.61
CA ILE A 224 -5.62 -20.23 -6.37
C ILE A 224 -5.27 -19.51 -7.67
N VAL A 225 -5.18 -18.18 -7.60
CA VAL A 225 -4.81 -17.32 -8.72
C VAL A 225 -3.40 -16.79 -8.46
N ARG A 226 -2.43 -17.35 -9.20
CA ARG A 226 -1.01 -16.95 -9.07
C ARG A 226 -0.61 -16.05 -10.23
N ARG A 227 -0.41 -14.78 -9.90
CA ARG A 227 0.07 -13.75 -10.83
C ARG A 227 0.46 -12.48 -10.09
N PRO A 228 1.34 -11.63 -10.64
CA PRO A 228 1.81 -10.41 -9.99
C PRO A 228 0.70 -9.45 -9.55
N ASP A 229 -0.40 -9.38 -10.31
CA ASP A 229 -1.56 -8.51 -10.06
C ASP A 229 -2.81 -9.29 -9.62
N ALA A 230 -2.63 -10.42 -8.92
CA ALA A 230 -3.72 -11.34 -8.56
C ALA A 230 -4.88 -10.63 -7.84
N LEU A 231 -4.58 -9.75 -6.87
CA LEU A 231 -5.60 -8.97 -6.18
C LEU A 231 -6.41 -8.10 -7.16
N LEU A 232 -5.75 -7.28 -7.97
CA LEU A 232 -6.42 -6.38 -8.92
C LEU A 232 -7.27 -7.14 -9.94
N HIS A 233 -6.80 -8.33 -10.35
CA HIS A 233 -7.55 -9.20 -11.25
C HIS A 233 -8.84 -9.73 -10.63
N LEU A 234 -8.81 -10.06 -9.34
CA LEU A 234 -9.95 -10.65 -8.61
C LEU A 234 -10.93 -9.61 -8.06
N MET A 235 -10.48 -8.38 -7.76
CA MET A 235 -11.31 -7.32 -7.17
C MET A 235 -12.66 -7.10 -7.87
N PRO A 236 -12.78 -7.11 -9.22
CA PRO A 236 -14.07 -6.87 -9.88
C PRO A 236 -15.14 -7.94 -9.64
N GLN A 237 -14.75 -9.10 -9.16
CA GLN A 237 -15.62 -10.24 -8.91
C GLN A 237 -15.85 -10.48 -7.40
N ALA A 238 -15.13 -9.76 -6.54
CA ALA A 238 -15.16 -9.98 -5.11
C ALA A 238 -16.39 -9.33 -4.44
N ASP A 239 -17.13 -10.09 -3.65
CA ASP A 239 -18.14 -9.57 -2.72
C ASP A 239 -17.52 -9.18 -1.37
N LEU A 240 -16.39 -9.80 -1.02
CA LEU A 240 -15.63 -9.58 0.20
C LEU A 240 -14.16 -9.87 -0.02
N ILE A 241 -13.29 -9.01 0.51
CA ILE A 241 -11.84 -9.23 0.50
C ILE A 241 -11.32 -9.37 1.94
N ILE A 242 -10.37 -10.30 2.15
CA ILE A 242 -9.64 -10.47 3.41
C ILE A 242 -8.17 -10.21 3.12
N CYS A 243 -7.56 -9.24 3.82
CA CYS A 243 -6.19 -8.82 3.54
C CYS A 243 -5.41 -8.39 4.80
N ASN A 244 -4.14 -8.05 4.64
CA ASN A 244 -3.31 -7.40 5.65
C ASN A 244 -3.72 -5.93 5.91
N SER A 245 -3.09 -5.28 6.89
CA SER A 245 -3.50 -3.96 7.38
C SER A 245 -2.59 -2.81 6.93
N ASN A 246 -1.59 -3.07 6.07
CA ASN A 246 -0.66 -2.04 5.58
C ASN A 246 -1.28 -1.21 4.42
N TYR A 247 -0.72 -1.26 3.21
CA TYR A 247 -1.20 -0.49 2.05
C TYR A 247 -2.34 -1.17 1.27
N THR A 248 -2.56 -2.47 1.43
CA THR A 248 -3.61 -3.21 0.71
C THR A 248 -5.02 -2.66 0.96
N PRO A 249 -5.41 -2.22 2.17
CA PRO A 249 -6.70 -1.57 2.41
C PRO A 249 -6.95 -0.34 1.55
N TYR A 250 -5.92 0.43 1.19
CA TYR A 250 -6.05 1.57 0.29
C TYR A 250 -6.49 1.16 -1.10
N LYS A 251 -5.89 0.06 -1.63
CA LYS A 251 -6.27 -0.52 -2.93
C LYS A 251 -7.76 -0.91 -2.94
N ILE A 252 -8.22 -1.46 -1.84
CA ILE A 252 -9.61 -1.92 -1.68
C ILE A 252 -10.57 -0.75 -1.51
N ALA A 253 -10.21 0.26 -0.69
CA ALA A 253 -11.01 1.47 -0.50
C ALA A 253 -11.19 2.26 -1.80
N ALA A 254 -10.15 2.33 -2.65
CA ALA A 254 -10.23 2.98 -3.96
C ALA A 254 -11.35 2.41 -4.84
N ALA A 255 -11.66 1.12 -4.69
CA ALA A 255 -12.74 0.44 -5.41
C ALA A 255 -14.07 0.37 -4.62
N GLY A 256 -14.02 0.54 -3.30
CA GLY A 256 -15.19 0.43 -2.43
C GLY A 256 -15.71 -1.00 -2.35
N ILE A 257 -14.88 -1.94 -1.88
CA ILE A 257 -15.24 -3.36 -1.71
C ILE A 257 -15.28 -3.69 -0.21
N PRO A 258 -16.30 -4.43 0.29
CA PRO A 258 -16.32 -4.90 1.66
C PRO A 258 -15.04 -5.62 2.05
N CYS A 259 -14.45 -5.30 3.22
CA CYS A 259 -13.14 -5.82 3.55
C CYS A 259 -12.98 -6.15 5.04
N ILE A 260 -12.34 -7.29 5.30
CA ILE A 260 -11.82 -7.67 6.61
C ILE A 260 -10.31 -7.55 6.56
N THR A 261 -9.73 -6.86 7.54
CA THR A 261 -8.29 -6.66 7.67
C THR A 261 -7.74 -7.38 8.90
N THR A 262 -6.50 -7.86 8.79
CA THR A 262 -5.78 -8.43 9.93
C THR A 262 -4.31 -8.04 9.84
N ALA A 263 -3.72 -7.70 10.98
CA ALA A 263 -2.33 -7.30 11.04
C ALA A 263 -1.39 -8.49 10.76
N GLN A 264 -0.50 -8.35 9.80
CA GLN A 264 0.54 -9.31 9.47
C GLN A 264 1.69 -9.22 10.48
N HIS A 265 2.09 -7.97 10.79
CA HIS A 265 3.11 -7.63 11.77
C HIS A 265 2.50 -6.88 12.97
N GLU A 266 3.22 -6.84 14.10
CA GLU A 266 2.73 -6.13 15.29
C GLU A 266 2.64 -4.62 15.07
N SER A 267 3.50 -4.04 14.23
CA SER A 267 3.42 -2.63 13.81
C SER A 267 2.10 -2.27 13.13
N GLU A 268 1.53 -3.18 12.36
CA GLU A 268 0.26 -2.95 11.66
C GLU A 268 -0.94 -2.83 12.62
N LEU A 269 -0.79 -3.25 13.89
CA LEU A 269 -1.84 -3.06 14.89
C LEU A 269 -2.11 -1.59 15.20
N GLY A 270 -1.12 -0.71 14.99
CA GLY A 270 -1.25 0.73 15.15
C GLY A 270 -1.92 1.45 13.97
N TYR A 271 -1.88 0.86 12.76
CA TYR A 271 -2.34 1.57 11.55
C TYR A 271 -3.84 1.86 11.57
N ALA A 272 -4.17 3.14 11.53
CA ALA A 272 -5.54 3.64 11.67
C ALA A 272 -6.39 3.44 10.40
N PHE A 273 -5.78 3.45 9.22
CA PHE A 273 -6.53 3.41 7.96
C PHE A 273 -7.42 2.17 7.83
N SER A 274 -6.93 1.00 8.25
CA SER A 274 -7.62 -0.30 8.15
C SER A 274 -8.70 -0.52 9.21
N ARG A 275 -9.29 0.53 9.78
CA ARG A 275 -10.25 0.47 10.90
C ARG A 275 -11.69 0.72 10.49
N GLU A 276 -12.61 0.54 11.45
CA GLU A 276 -14.05 0.72 11.25
C GLU A 276 -14.43 2.16 10.85
N ALA A 277 -13.66 3.15 11.27
CA ALA A 277 -13.83 4.53 10.86
C ALA A 277 -13.86 4.66 9.32
N ASN A 278 -12.99 3.93 8.64
CA ASN A 278 -12.84 3.92 7.17
C ASN A 278 -13.58 2.76 6.48
N GLY A 279 -14.45 2.03 7.18
CA GLY A 279 -15.28 0.99 6.59
C GLY A 279 -14.66 -0.41 6.55
N PHE A 280 -13.69 -0.71 7.41
CA PHE A 280 -13.07 -2.03 7.51
C PHE A 280 -13.49 -2.75 8.79
N ILE A 281 -13.52 -4.09 8.76
CA ILE A 281 -13.58 -4.91 9.97
C ILE A 281 -12.15 -5.39 10.26
N HIS A 282 -11.50 -4.80 11.27
CA HIS A 282 -10.17 -5.23 11.68
C HIS A 282 -10.26 -6.29 12.79
N ILE A 283 -9.64 -7.45 12.56
CA ILE A 283 -9.72 -8.60 13.48
C ILE A 283 -8.44 -8.87 14.28
N GLY A 284 -7.55 -7.86 14.38
CA GLY A 284 -6.35 -7.91 15.18
C GLY A 284 -5.19 -8.64 14.51
N LEU A 285 -4.28 -9.22 15.31
CA LEU A 285 -3.05 -9.85 14.82
C LEU A 285 -3.32 -11.22 14.20
N GLY A 286 -3.00 -11.38 12.91
CA GLY A 286 -3.33 -12.56 12.11
C GLY A 286 -2.78 -13.87 12.68
N ARG A 287 -1.55 -13.88 13.22
CA ARG A 287 -0.99 -15.08 13.87
C ARG A 287 -1.77 -15.53 15.11
N LYS A 288 -2.53 -14.64 15.75
CA LYS A 288 -3.41 -14.91 16.89
C LYS A 288 -4.89 -15.05 16.49
N MET A 289 -5.21 -14.93 15.19
CA MET A 289 -6.56 -15.00 14.66
C MET A 289 -7.23 -16.34 15.02
N LYS A 290 -8.38 -16.26 15.70
CA LYS A 290 -9.24 -17.41 15.99
C LYS A 290 -10.23 -17.63 14.85
N GLN A 291 -10.53 -18.89 14.55
CA GLN A 291 -11.48 -19.28 13.53
C GLN A 291 -12.84 -18.59 13.72
N SER A 292 -13.38 -18.58 14.94
CA SER A 292 -14.70 -17.98 15.23
C SER A 292 -14.74 -16.47 14.97
N ILE A 293 -13.65 -15.75 15.25
CA ILE A 293 -13.57 -14.30 15.01
C ILE A 293 -13.63 -14.02 13.51
N LEU A 294 -12.84 -14.72 12.70
CA LEU A 294 -12.86 -14.56 11.25
C LEU A 294 -14.24 -14.95 10.67
N GLN A 295 -14.76 -16.10 11.07
CA GLN A 295 -16.06 -16.59 10.56
C GLN A 295 -17.20 -15.65 10.92
N ASN A 296 -17.23 -15.09 12.13
CA ASN A 296 -18.24 -14.10 12.53
C ASN A 296 -18.13 -12.81 11.70
N ALA A 297 -16.91 -12.29 11.47
CA ALA A 297 -16.70 -11.12 10.64
C ALA A 297 -17.15 -11.35 9.19
N VAL A 298 -16.87 -12.53 8.63
CA VAL A 298 -17.32 -12.93 7.29
C VAL A 298 -18.86 -12.98 7.25
N MET A 299 -19.48 -13.67 8.21
CA MET A 299 -20.94 -13.78 8.27
C MET A 299 -21.62 -12.43 8.47
N GLU A 300 -21.02 -11.53 9.25
CA GLU A 300 -21.52 -10.17 9.44
C GLU A 300 -21.60 -9.42 8.10
N LEU A 301 -20.56 -9.47 7.27
CA LEU A 301 -20.54 -8.79 5.98
C LEU A 301 -21.37 -9.52 4.91
N LEU A 302 -21.51 -10.85 4.96
CA LEU A 302 -22.29 -11.59 3.96
C LEU A 302 -23.79 -11.52 4.21
N LEU A 303 -24.24 -11.47 5.47
CA LEU A 303 -25.67 -11.55 5.82
C LEU A 303 -26.35 -10.18 6.03
N HIS A 304 -25.57 -9.13 6.25
CA HIS A 304 -26.12 -7.82 6.59
C HIS A 304 -25.81 -6.76 5.52
N ASP A 305 -26.73 -6.59 4.57
CA ASP A 305 -26.62 -5.63 3.46
C ASP A 305 -26.30 -4.20 3.94
N GLN A 306 -27.03 -3.73 4.95
CA GLN A 306 -26.80 -2.40 5.52
C GLN A 306 -25.39 -2.21 6.08
N ARG A 307 -24.78 -3.28 6.61
CA ARG A 307 -23.42 -3.24 7.13
C ARG A 307 -22.41 -3.10 5.98
N ARG A 308 -22.61 -3.88 4.90
CA ARG A 308 -21.81 -3.78 3.68
C ARG A 308 -21.90 -2.39 3.04
N GLU A 309 -23.13 -1.91 2.84
CA GLU A 309 -23.36 -0.58 2.25
C GLU A 309 -22.72 0.54 3.08
N ARG A 310 -22.81 0.47 4.41
CA ARG A 310 -22.17 1.44 5.29
C ARG A 310 -20.65 1.39 5.16
N ALA A 311 -20.05 0.19 5.12
CA ALA A 311 -18.62 0.00 4.96
C ALA A 311 -18.14 0.58 3.63
N VAL A 312 -18.79 0.21 2.52
CA VAL A 312 -18.47 0.71 1.17
C VAL A 312 -18.66 2.22 1.07
N ARG A 313 -19.69 2.79 1.68
CA ARG A 313 -19.92 4.25 1.67
C ARG A 313 -18.78 4.99 2.38
N LYS A 314 -18.34 4.49 3.53
CA LYS A 314 -17.19 5.05 4.24
C LYS A 314 -15.92 5.02 3.39
N GLN A 315 -15.60 3.89 2.75
CA GLN A 315 -14.45 3.75 1.87
C GLN A 315 -14.51 4.74 0.70
N ARG A 316 -15.65 4.84 0.02
CA ARG A 316 -15.84 5.76 -1.12
C ARG A 316 -15.73 7.23 -0.72
N SER A 317 -16.15 7.60 0.50
CA SER A 317 -16.02 8.98 1.00
C SER A 317 -14.58 9.42 1.27
N LEU A 318 -13.61 8.49 1.23
CA LEU A 318 -12.19 8.81 1.34
C LEU A 318 -11.59 9.38 0.04
N GLU A 319 -12.30 9.26 -1.08
CA GLU A 319 -11.93 9.81 -2.39
C GLU A 319 -10.49 9.46 -2.83
N ILE A 320 -10.02 8.23 -2.52
CA ILE A 320 -8.64 7.80 -2.73
C ILE A 320 -8.12 8.07 -4.15
N LEU A 321 -9.00 8.03 -5.16
CA LEU A 321 -8.60 8.25 -6.56
C LEU A 321 -8.15 9.69 -6.85
N THR A 322 -8.41 10.66 -5.97
CA THR A 322 -7.96 12.05 -6.11
C THR A 322 -6.56 12.29 -5.53
N ASN A 323 -6.01 11.33 -4.80
CA ASN A 323 -4.75 11.48 -4.09
C ASN A 323 -3.58 11.86 -5.00
N ASN A 324 -3.53 11.33 -6.22
CA ASN A 324 -2.45 11.61 -7.16
C ASN A 324 -2.34 13.10 -7.51
N GLU A 325 -3.46 13.78 -7.70
CA GLU A 325 -3.51 15.22 -7.97
C GLU A 325 -3.03 16.02 -6.75
N ILE A 326 -3.45 15.61 -5.56
CA ILE A 326 -3.03 16.24 -4.29
C ILE A 326 -1.52 16.08 -4.09
N LEU A 327 -0.99 14.85 -4.23
CA LEU A 327 0.43 14.56 -4.06
C LEU A 327 1.29 15.25 -5.14
N GLN A 328 0.85 15.25 -6.39
CA GLN A 328 1.56 15.95 -7.47
C GLN A 328 1.68 17.44 -7.17
N THR A 329 0.57 18.09 -6.78
CA THR A 329 0.56 19.51 -6.43
C THR A 329 1.50 19.79 -5.25
N LEU A 330 1.39 19.02 -4.18
CA LEU A 330 2.22 19.17 -2.99
C LEU A 330 3.71 19.01 -3.29
N LEU A 331 4.09 17.97 -4.03
CA LEU A 331 5.51 17.73 -4.38
C LEU A 331 6.08 18.80 -5.31
N LEU A 332 5.28 19.33 -6.23
CA LEU A 332 5.69 20.48 -7.07
C LEU A 332 5.86 21.73 -6.23
N ASP A 333 4.93 22.03 -5.33
CA ASP A 333 5.04 23.18 -4.42
C ASP A 333 6.32 23.07 -3.57
N LEU A 334 6.60 21.90 -3.02
CA LEU A 334 7.83 21.64 -2.25
C LEU A 334 9.11 21.79 -3.11
N ALA A 335 9.09 21.39 -4.39
CA ALA A 335 10.22 21.53 -5.29
C ALA A 335 10.47 22.98 -5.73
N TYR A 336 9.43 23.83 -5.76
CA TYR A 336 9.51 25.23 -6.17
C TYR A 336 9.59 26.22 -5.01
N SER A 337 9.24 25.82 -3.77
CA SER A 337 9.30 26.68 -2.58
C SER A 337 10.73 27.05 -2.24
N ARG A 338 10.98 28.34 -2.09
CA ARG A 338 12.21 28.88 -1.51
C ARG A 338 11.93 29.20 -0.03
N HIS A 339 12.28 28.31 0.88
CA HIS A 339 12.48 28.57 2.33
C HIS A 339 11.29 29.11 3.18
N ASN A 340 10.03 28.96 2.78
CA ASN A 340 8.91 29.20 3.71
C ASN A 340 7.81 28.17 3.42
N ILE A 341 7.92 26.98 4.03
CA ILE A 341 6.78 26.06 4.10
C ILE A 341 5.88 26.57 5.22
N ALA A 342 5.04 27.56 4.93
CA ALA A 342 3.81 27.70 5.67
C ALA A 342 2.91 26.56 5.22
N LEU A 343 2.90 25.48 5.99
CA LEU A 343 2.01 24.33 5.75
C LEU A 343 0.56 24.86 5.71
N ILE A 344 -0.12 24.55 4.62
CA ILE A 344 -1.52 24.90 4.33
C ILE A 344 -2.45 24.18 5.31
#